data_e19fb3cb7dad5bd857b545535de513e5
#
_entry.id   e19fb3cb7dad5bd857b545535de513e5
#
_cell.length_a   1.000
_cell.length_b   1.000
_cell.length_c   1.000
_cell.angle_alpha   90.00
_cell.angle_beta   90.00
_cell.angle_gamma   90.00
#
_symmetry.space_group_name_H-M   'P 1'
#
loop_
_entity.id
_entity.type
_entity.pdbx_description
1 polymer ?
#
loop_
_entity_poly.entity_id
_entity_poly.type
_entity_poly.pdbx_seq_one_letter_code
_entity_poly.pdbx_strand_id
1 'polypeptide(L)'
;MNEHRDSIYAVINIGSSYLSGMLATKSQQSRVLPLVAHRIPTNGCVRQGSIHNIEEAAQRIGSLLDSLSLSLPEEAKIEGVYVGLECRSMRSERYDAFIDLGPEGCVVTPDHLETLKDQVNDASYPGMTILSVTDPRYRCDGKREPNPRGVRCSRLEAQYLLIVARQNIIVNVRETIEDRLQLRLLGILPTPIAEASATLTMEEMALGCAYVNIGGGTTSVAIYQERFPVALFVLPLGGNNVTRDLTQLSIPLLESDAERLKVERGSMNLSIPRNQEIEATSVDGGSTKRFSQLEVNRYVSARVLEILSNVVSIIREAGCAESISKGFVFAGGVTRTDHFYETLRRLSPEYRPASLRRDIYEDGCDSGLVEAFMTEIALAYQAKEPGVTFELRSLSSLMDEEPSKPFAEPAKVAEPEPTQQIPKEETYTYTTISQPQGLDEDYEDDFDEDDEPQPRKAKEPKSKGPSLLDRLTKGFSDFFGAESGDDY
;
A
#
# COMPACT_ATOMS: atom_id res chain seq x y z
N MET A 1 -23.29 29.43 -16.33
CA MET A 1 -22.81 28.29 -17.13
C MET A 1 -21.40 27.92 -16.62
N ASN A 2 -21.37 26.76 -15.94
CA ASN A 2 -20.23 25.92 -15.55
C ASN A 2 -19.04 26.54 -14.83
N GLU A 3 -19.18 26.76 -13.54
CA GLU A 3 -18.07 26.90 -12.57
C GLU A 3 -17.67 25.58 -11.90
N HIS A 4 -18.01 24.44 -12.45
CA HIS A 4 -17.48 23.13 -12.02
C HIS A 4 -16.60 22.53 -13.13
N ARG A 5 -15.42 23.12 -13.36
CA ARG A 5 -14.29 22.33 -13.83
C ARG A 5 -13.99 21.37 -12.69
N ASP A 6 -14.29 20.10 -12.89
CA ASP A 6 -14.16 19.08 -11.87
C ASP A 6 -12.72 19.10 -11.33
N SER A 7 -12.58 19.30 -10.03
CA SER A 7 -11.27 19.28 -9.35
C SER A 7 -10.68 17.89 -9.53
N ILE A 8 -9.54 17.79 -10.24
CA ILE A 8 -8.85 16.51 -10.48
C ILE A 8 -7.77 16.31 -9.43
N TYR A 9 -7.86 15.20 -8.74
CA TYR A 9 -6.92 14.75 -7.72
C TYR A 9 -5.92 13.79 -8.36
N ALA A 10 -4.62 14.00 -8.11
CA ALA A 10 -3.56 13.12 -8.56
C ALA A 10 -2.96 12.41 -7.36
N VAL A 11 -2.96 11.08 -7.40
CA VAL A 11 -2.41 10.24 -6.34
C VAL A 11 -1.39 9.26 -6.90
N ILE A 12 -0.33 9.00 -6.15
CA ILE A 12 0.70 8.02 -6.46
C ILE A 12 0.85 7.11 -5.23
N ASN A 13 0.90 5.82 -5.43
CA ASN A 13 1.22 4.86 -4.38
C ASN A 13 2.61 4.26 -4.60
N ILE A 14 3.46 4.33 -3.58
CA ILE A 14 4.82 3.79 -3.59
C ILE A 14 4.79 2.41 -2.96
N GLY A 15 4.60 1.39 -3.79
CA GLY A 15 4.66 -0.02 -3.37
C GLY A 15 6.03 -0.64 -3.63
N SER A 16 6.35 -1.75 -2.97
CA SER A 16 7.63 -2.44 -3.14
C SER A 16 7.78 -3.17 -4.49
N SER A 17 6.68 -3.59 -5.10
CA SER A 17 6.68 -4.29 -6.40
C SER A 17 6.25 -3.38 -7.53
N TYR A 18 5.35 -2.45 -7.29
CA TYR A 18 4.77 -1.56 -8.28
C TYR A 18 4.69 -0.14 -7.74
N LEU A 19 4.95 0.82 -8.62
CA LEU A 19 4.49 2.19 -8.52
C LEU A 19 3.16 2.28 -9.25
N SER A 20 2.15 2.85 -8.65
CA SER A 20 0.84 3.03 -9.26
C SER A 20 0.33 4.45 -9.05
N GLY A 21 -0.51 4.91 -9.94
CA GLY A 21 -1.06 6.25 -9.87
C GLY A 21 -2.44 6.32 -10.47
N MET A 22 -3.18 7.33 -10.06
CA MET A 22 -4.55 7.58 -10.49
C MET A 22 -4.82 9.08 -10.58
N LEU A 23 -5.57 9.45 -11.60
CA LEU A 23 -6.32 10.71 -11.65
C LEU A 23 -7.77 10.41 -11.38
N ALA A 24 -8.38 11.18 -10.50
CA ALA A 24 -9.76 11.01 -10.10
C ALA A 24 -10.44 12.36 -9.82
N THR A 25 -11.75 12.42 -9.99
CA THR A 25 -12.58 13.52 -9.48
C THR A 25 -13.39 13.04 -8.28
N LYS A 26 -14.02 13.99 -7.58
CA LYS A 26 -14.95 13.69 -6.49
C LYS A 26 -16.27 14.33 -6.74
N SER A 27 -17.34 13.57 -6.50
CA SER A 27 -18.69 14.11 -6.51
C SER A 27 -18.96 15.04 -5.33
N GLN A 28 -20.12 15.69 -5.33
CA GLN A 28 -20.59 16.51 -4.21
C GLN A 28 -20.73 15.70 -2.90
N GLN A 29 -20.88 14.39 -3.00
CA GLN A 29 -20.93 13.46 -1.87
C GLN A 29 -19.53 12.94 -1.48
N SER A 30 -18.46 13.50 -2.04
CA SER A 30 -17.07 13.10 -1.84
C SER A 30 -16.76 11.67 -2.32
N ARG A 31 -17.59 11.07 -3.15
CA ARG A 31 -17.31 9.77 -3.79
C ARG A 31 -16.28 9.96 -4.89
N VAL A 32 -15.36 9.02 -5.00
CA VAL A 32 -14.29 9.04 -5.99
C VAL A 32 -14.79 8.51 -7.34
N LEU A 33 -14.56 9.27 -8.40
CA LEU A 33 -14.73 8.83 -9.77
C LEU A 33 -13.33 8.71 -10.41
N PRO A 34 -12.79 7.49 -10.58
CA PRO A 34 -11.54 7.28 -11.27
C PRO A 34 -11.64 7.71 -12.74
N LEU A 35 -10.70 8.50 -13.22
CA LEU A 35 -10.60 8.92 -14.62
C LEU A 35 -9.64 8.01 -15.38
N VAL A 36 -8.45 7.80 -14.81
CA VAL A 36 -7.40 6.96 -15.37
C VAL A 36 -6.51 6.45 -14.24
N ALA A 37 -6.03 5.22 -14.37
CA ALA A 37 -5.08 4.63 -13.43
C ALA A 37 -4.06 3.78 -14.20
N HIS A 38 -2.80 3.87 -13.79
CA HIS A 38 -1.69 3.11 -14.33
C HIS A 38 -0.82 2.52 -13.24
N ARG A 39 -0.11 1.43 -13.59
CA ARG A 39 0.82 0.73 -12.71
C ARG A 39 2.05 0.31 -13.49
N ILE A 40 3.23 0.54 -12.91
CA ILE A 40 4.51 0.14 -13.49
C ILE A 40 5.36 -0.59 -12.43
N PRO A 41 6.22 -1.55 -12.81
CA PRO A 41 7.09 -2.24 -11.87
C PRO A 41 8.15 -1.31 -11.31
N THR A 42 8.55 -1.49 -10.05
CA THR A 42 9.60 -0.71 -9.39
C THR A 42 11.00 -1.09 -9.84
N ASN A 43 11.20 -2.32 -10.33
CA ASN A 43 12.51 -2.89 -10.68
C ASN A 43 13.59 -2.73 -9.59
N GLY A 44 13.16 -2.72 -8.31
CA GLY A 44 14.05 -2.66 -7.17
C GLY A 44 14.41 -1.25 -6.67
N CYS A 45 13.96 -0.17 -7.34
CA CYS A 45 14.16 1.20 -6.84
C CYS A 45 13.42 1.48 -5.53
N VAL A 46 12.40 0.67 -5.19
CA VAL A 46 11.69 0.70 -3.91
C VAL A 46 11.86 -0.64 -3.21
N ARG A 47 12.28 -0.63 -1.94
CA ARG A 47 12.43 -1.82 -1.11
C ARG A 47 11.69 -1.63 0.20
N GLN A 48 10.88 -2.61 0.59
CA GLN A 48 10.07 -2.56 1.82
C GLN A 48 9.34 -1.21 2.00
N GLY A 49 8.75 -0.72 0.90
CA GLY A 49 8.02 0.54 0.84
C GLY A 49 8.87 1.81 0.94
N SER A 50 10.19 1.71 0.90
CA SER A 50 11.11 2.86 0.95
C SER A 50 11.81 3.05 -0.39
N ILE A 51 11.89 4.29 -0.87
CA ILE A 51 12.69 4.64 -2.05
C ILE A 51 14.16 4.42 -1.70
N HIS A 52 14.80 3.49 -2.42
CA HIS A 52 16.20 3.15 -2.27
C HIS A 52 17.07 3.89 -3.30
N ASN A 53 16.58 4.01 -4.54
CA ASN A 53 17.24 4.76 -5.60
C ASN A 53 16.33 5.89 -6.05
N ILE A 54 16.68 7.14 -5.65
CA ILE A 54 15.87 8.34 -5.89
C ILE A 54 15.79 8.66 -7.38
N GLU A 55 16.90 8.57 -8.12
CA GLU A 55 16.94 8.89 -9.55
C GLU A 55 16.06 7.93 -10.37
N GLU A 56 16.20 6.63 -10.12
CA GLU A 56 15.39 5.63 -10.80
C GLU A 56 13.91 5.74 -10.42
N ALA A 57 13.61 6.01 -9.15
CA ALA A 57 12.23 6.21 -8.69
C ALA A 57 11.62 7.45 -9.35
N ALA A 58 12.36 8.56 -9.44
CA ALA A 58 11.90 9.78 -10.11
C ALA A 58 11.63 9.54 -11.60
N GLN A 59 12.55 8.87 -12.31
CA GLN A 59 12.35 8.54 -13.73
C GLN A 59 11.09 7.68 -13.92
N ARG A 60 10.87 6.68 -13.08
CA ARG A 60 9.70 5.80 -13.17
C ARG A 60 8.41 6.53 -12.84
N ILE A 61 8.39 7.30 -11.75
CA ILE A 61 7.23 8.11 -11.38
C ILE A 61 6.93 9.14 -12.50
N GLY A 62 7.96 9.77 -13.10
CA GLY A 62 7.79 10.64 -14.25
C GLY A 62 7.07 9.93 -15.41
N SER A 63 7.55 8.74 -15.80
CA SER A 63 6.91 7.93 -16.85
C SER A 63 5.47 7.51 -16.50
N LEU A 64 5.18 7.25 -15.22
CA LEU A 64 3.83 6.97 -14.74
C LEU A 64 2.94 8.20 -14.90
N LEU A 65 3.42 9.39 -14.50
CA LEU A 65 2.69 10.65 -14.61
C LEU A 65 2.47 11.05 -16.07
N ASP A 66 3.45 10.85 -16.94
CA ASP A 66 3.30 11.06 -18.39
C ASP A 66 2.16 10.21 -18.94
N SER A 67 2.11 8.93 -18.56
CA SER A 67 1.03 8.02 -18.97
C SER A 67 -0.35 8.45 -18.47
N LEU A 68 -0.43 8.98 -17.23
CA LEU A 68 -1.68 9.54 -16.69
C LEU A 68 -2.09 10.83 -17.40
N SER A 69 -1.12 11.67 -17.75
CA SER A 69 -1.35 12.97 -18.41
C SER A 69 -1.93 12.83 -19.80
N LEU A 70 -1.72 11.69 -20.49
CA LEU A 70 -2.33 11.42 -21.81
C LEU A 70 -3.88 11.46 -21.79
N SER A 71 -4.49 11.29 -20.64
CA SER A 71 -5.95 11.33 -20.46
C SER A 71 -6.47 12.73 -20.08
N LEU A 72 -5.58 13.69 -19.91
CA LEU A 72 -5.93 15.07 -19.59
C LEU A 72 -6.11 15.91 -20.88
N PRO A 73 -6.94 16.95 -20.84
CA PRO A 73 -6.95 17.97 -21.87
C PRO A 73 -5.58 18.68 -22.00
N GLU A 74 -5.27 19.22 -23.17
CA GLU A 74 -4.00 19.93 -23.43
C GLU A 74 -3.74 21.11 -22.48
N GLU A 75 -4.82 21.73 -21.98
CA GLU A 75 -4.73 22.85 -21.03
C GLU A 75 -4.55 22.42 -19.56
N ALA A 76 -4.59 21.12 -19.30
CA ALA A 76 -4.48 20.58 -17.93
C ALA A 76 -3.09 20.02 -17.66
N LYS A 77 -2.54 20.35 -16.48
CA LYS A 77 -1.23 19.91 -16.04
C LYS A 77 -1.27 19.37 -14.62
N ILE A 78 -0.57 18.28 -14.39
CA ILE A 78 -0.33 17.78 -13.02
C ILE A 78 0.75 18.67 -12.39
N GLU A 79 0.41 19.41 -11.35
CA GLU A 79 1.33 20.28 -10.61
C GLU A 79 1.58 19.80 -9.18
N GLY A 80 0.71 18.94 -8.67
CA GLY A 80 0.84 18.41 -7.33
C GLY A 80 0.27 17.01 -7.21
N VAL A 81 0.84 16.22 -6.29
CA VAL A 81 0.45 14.84 -6.06
C VAL A 81 0.35 14.52 -4.58
N TYR A 82 -0.58 13.66 -4.22
CA TYR A 82 -0.53 12.93 -2.95
C TYR A 82 0.24 11.65 -3.13
N VAL A 83 1.04 11.31 -2.12
CA VAL A 83 1.83 10.08 -2.11
C VAL A 83 1.32 9.14 -1.04
N GLY A 84 0.84 7.98 -1.44
CA GLY A 84 0.57 6.85 -0.55
C GLY A 84 1.87 6.17 -0.18
N LEU A 85 2.08 5.99 1.11
CA LEU A 85 3.28 5.37 1.65
C LEU A 85 2.92 4.27 2.65
N GLU A 86 3.55 3.10 2.48
CA GLU A 86 3.61 2.02 3.45
C GLU A 86 5.06 1.54 3.53
N CYS A 87 5.75 1.78 4.63
CA CYS A 87 7.15 1.43 4.78
C CYS A 87 7.43 0.69 6.10
N ARG A 88 8.53 -0.10 6.13
CA ARG A 88 8.89 -0.95 7.27
C ARG A 88 9.02 -0.22 8.62
N SER A 89 9.32 1.07 8.60
CA SER A 89 9.46 1.87 9.83
C SER A 89 8.17 2.52 10.28
N MET A 90 7.10 2.39 9.49
CA MET A 90 5.81 2.99 9.81
C MET A 90 5.14 2.22 10.94
N ARG A 91 4.70 2.96 11.94
CA ARG A 91 3.96 2.44 13.08
C ARG A 91 3.10 3.52 13.71
N SER A 92 2.25 3.09 14.61
CA SER A 92 1.50 4.03 15.43
C SER A 92 2.18 4.26 16.79
N GLU A 93 2.08 5.50 17.26
CA GLU A 93 2.47 5.91 18.62
C GLU A 93 1.26 6.53 19.30
N ARG A 94 1.06 6.20 20.59
CA ARG A 94 -0.01 6.78 21.39
C ARG A 94 0.48 8.08 22.01
N TYR A 95 -0.36 9.11 21.97
CA TYR A 95 -0.13 10.38 22.63
C TYR A 95 -1.33 10.74 23.49
N ASP A 96 -1.12 10.90 24.80
CA ASP A 96 -2.14 11.26 25.75
C ASP A 96 -1.95 12.73 26.16
N ALA A 97 -2.84 13.60 25.68
CA ALA A 97 -2.93 15.02 26.08
C ALA A 97 -3.93 15.19 27.21
N PHE A 98 -3.72 16.13 28.11
CA PHE A 98 -4.68 16.44 29.17
C PHE A 98 -4.64 17.90 29.61
N ILE A 99 -5.75 18.35 30.19
CA ILE A 99 -5.90 19.66 30.84
C ILE A 99 -6.58 19.44 32.20
N ASP A 100 -5.99 20.00 33.24
CA ASP A 100 -6.61 20.08 34.56
C ASP A 100 -7.47 21.36 34.64
N LEU A 101 -8.77 21.18 34.85
CA LEU A 101 -9.77 22.25 34.86
C LEU A 101 -10.15 22.71 36.27
N GLY A 102 -9.33 22.29 37.24
CA GLY A 102 -9.49 22.62 38.67
C GLY A 102 -10.42 21.67 39.44
N PRO A 103 -10.34 21.68 40.77
CA PRO A 103 -11.02 20.69 41.60
C PRO A 103 -12.56 20.79 41.58
N GLU A 104 -13.12 21.99 41.31
CA GLU A 104 -14.56 22.17 41.16
C GLU A 104 -15.06 21.87 39.74
N GLY A 105 -14.14 21.61 38.83
CA GLY A 105 -14.39 21.40 37.44
C GLY A 105 -14.98 22.62 36.71
N CYS A 106 -14.76 22.71 35.40
CA CYS A 106 -15.43 23.68 34.56
C CYS A 106 -16.11 23.03 33.35
N VAL A 107 -16.91 23.80 32.65
CA VAL A 107 -17.55 23.37 31.40
C VAL A 107 -16.51 23.38 30.30
N VAL A 108 -16.37 22.27 29.57
CA VAL A 108 -15.45 22.15 28.45
C VAL A 108 -15.87 23.08 27.30
N THR A 109 -14.96 23.94 26.90
CA THR A 109 -15.12 24.89 25.78
C THR A 109 -14.35 24.46 24.54
N PRO A 110 -14.59 25.05 23.36
CA PRO A 110 -13.78 24.83 22.16
C PRO A 110 -12.30 25.13 22.40
N ASP A 111 -11.94 26.17 23.17
CA ASP A 111 -10.56 26.56 23.47
C ASP A 111 -9.81 25.46 24.23
N HIS A 112 -10.48 24.74 25.13
CA HIS A 112 -9.90 23.58 25.81
C HIS A 112 -9.55 22.46 24.84
N LEU A 113 -10.43 22.22 23.83
CA LEU A 113 -10.17 21.21 22.79
C LEU A 113 -9.01 21.63 21.86
N GLU A 114 -8.91 22.91 21.56
CA GLU A 114 -7.81 23.46 20.80
C GLU A 114 -6.47 23.34 21.55
N THR A 115 -6.46 23.65 22.85
CA THR A 115 -5.28 23.44 23.71
C THR A 115 -4.79 22.00 23.68
N LEU A 116 -5.69 21.00 23.72
CA LEU A 116 -5.32 19.57 23.59
C LEU A 116 -4.74 19.25 22.22
N LYS A 117 -5.27 19.88 21.15
CA LYS A 117 -4.77 19.74 19.80
C LYS A 117 -3.38 20.38 19.63
N ASP A 118 -3.14 21.52 20.28
CA ASP A 118 -1.83 22.18 20.26
C ASP A 118 -0.77 21.32 20.95
N GLN A 119 -1.10 20.67 22.08
CA GLN A 119 -0.19 19.74 22.74
C GLN A 119 0.26 18.60 21.82
N VAL A 120 -0.61 18.06 20.97
CA VAL A 120 -0.23 16.99 20.03
C VAL A 120 0.52 17.54 18.82
N ASN A 121 0.26 18.76 18.40
CA ASN A 121 1.00 19.39 17.31
C ASN A 121 2.46 19.66 17.69
N ASP A 122 2.74 19.88 18.98
CA ASP A 122 4.10 20.07 19.51
C ASP A 122 4.82 18.72 19.75
N ALA A 123 4.13 17.60 19.56
CA ALA A 123 4.74 16.28 19.74
C ALA A 123 5.86 16.04 18.72
N SER A 124 6.98 15.52 19.21
CA SER A 124 8.11 15.13 18.35
C SER A 124 8.70 13.80 18.80
N TYR A 125 9.18 13.03 17.85
CA TYR A 125 9.84 11.75 18.09
C TYR A 125 11.22 11.78 17.40
N PRO A 126 12.32 11.54 18.13
CA PRO A 126 13.68 11.59 17.57
C PRO A 126 13.81 10.70 16.32
N GLY A 127 14.28 11.28 15.21
CA GLY A 127 14.49 10.57 13.95
C GLY A 127 13.22 10.12 13.22
N MET A 128 12.04 10.52 13.70
CA MET A 128 10.75 10.16 13.10
C MET A 128 10.00 11.41 12.62
N THR A 129 9.18 11.24 11.61
CA THR A 129 8.23 12.25 11.11
C THR A 129 6.82 11.77 11.40
N ILE A 130 5.98 12.64 11.95
CA ILE A 130 4.54 12.39 12.13
C ILE A 130 3.87 12.61 10.77
N LEU A 131 3.25 11.57 10.22
CA LEU A 131 2.55 11.60 8.93
C LEU A 131 1.07 11.92 9.08
N SER A 132 0.48 11.46 10.17
CA SER A 132 -0.94 11.64 10.43
C SER A 132 -1.23 11.60 11.92
N VAL A 133 -2.19 12.40 12.33
CA VAL A 133 -2.77 12.41 13.68
C VAL A 133 -4.23 12.02 13.53
N THR A 134 -4.68 11.03 14.29
CA THR A 134 -6.08 10.60 14.26
C THR A 134 -6.96 11.51 15.11
N ASP A 135 -8.27 11.42 14.91
CA ASP A 135 -9.23 12.06 15.81
C ASP A 135 -9.06 11.52 17.24
N PRO A 136 -9.14 12.39 18.25
CA PRO A 136 -8.93 12.01 19.64
C PRO A 136 -10.10 11.21 20.24
N ARG A 137 -9.74 10.35 21.18
CA ARG A 137 -10.69 9.75 22.11
C ARG A 137 -10.68 10.56 23.40
N TYR A 138 -11.79 11.22 23.68
CA TYR A 138 -11.90 12.06 24.88
C TYR A 138 -12.34 11.27 26.12
N ARG A 139 -11.83 11.72 27.27
CA ARG A 139 -12.30 11.31 28.59
C ARG A 139 -12.50 12.52 29.49
N CYS A 140 -13.60 12.54 30.24
CA CYS A 140 -13.90 13.50 31.28
C CYS A 140 -13.85 12.78 32.64
N ASP A 141 -12.92 13.18 33.53
CA ASP A 141 -12.69 12.53 34.82
C ASP A 141 -12.52 11.00 34.69
N GLY A 142 -11.71 10.57 33.68
CA GLY A 142 -11.43 9.16 33.40
C GLY A 142 -12.57 8.41 32.66
N LYS A 143 -13.76 9.00 32.52
CA LYS A 143 -14.88 8.40 31.82
C LYS A 143 -14.88 8.84 30.35
N ARG A 144 -15.10 7.88 29.46
CA ARG A 144 -15.20 8.16 28.03
C ARG A 144 -16.35 9.13 27.72
N GLU A 145 -16.03 10.16 26.94
CA GLU A 145 -16.98 11.17 26.49
C GLU A 145 -16.77 11.47 24.98
N PRO A 146 -17.62 10.93 24.11
CA PRO A 146 -17.45 11.11 22.65
C PRO A 146 -17.53 12.57 22.21
N ASN A 147 -18.31 13.40 22.91
CA ASN A 147 -18.43 14.84 22.66
C ASN A 147 -18.30 15.60 23.98
N PRO A 148 -17.08 15.96 24.38
CA PRO A 148 -16.84 16.60 25.67
C PRO A 148 -17.31 18.05 25.74
N ARG A 149 -17.58 18.71 24.62
CA ARG A 149 -18.05 20.12 24.58
C ARG A 149 -19.32 20.30 25.38
N GLY A 150 -19.29 21.18 26.35
CA GLY A 150 -20.44 21.49 27.21
C GLY A 150 -20.55 20.56 28.44
N VAL A 151 -19.71 19.54 28.55
CA VAL A 151 -19.63 18.67 29.73
C VAL A 151 -18.79 19.33 30.81
N ARG A 152 -19.21 19.21 32.10
CA ARG A 152 -18.39 19.67 33.23
C ARG A 152 -17.50 18.55 33.74
N CYS A 153 -16.21 18.81 33.83
CA CYS A 153 -15.22 17.89 34.40
C CYS A 153 -14.07 18.64 35.06
N SER A 154 -13.36 17.96 35.94
CA SER A 154 -12.16 18.47 36.62
C SER A 154 -10.90 18.18 35.79
N ARG A 155 -10.93 17.10 35.02
CA ARG A 155 -9.81 16.70 34.14
C ARG A 155 -10.37 16.27 32.77
N LEU A 156 -9.88 16.93 31.73
CA LEU A 156 -10.17 16.57 30.34
C LEU A 156 -8.96 15.91 29.73
N GLU A 157 -9.13 14.72 29.16
CA GLU A 157 -8.09 13.95 28.51
C GLU A 157 -8.46 13.70 27.04
N ALA A 158 -7.46 13.69 26.15
CA ALA A 158 -7.59 13.33 24.76
C ALA A 158 -6.47 12.36 24.38
N GLN A 159 -6.85 11.17 23.94
CA GLN A 159 -5.93 10.17 23.44
C GLN A 159 -5.90 10.19 21.92
N TYR A 160 -4.73 10.50 21.35
CA TYR A 160 -4.46 10.50 19.91
C TYR A 160 -3.65 9.26 19.53
N LEU A 161 -3.81 8.82 18.30
CA LEU A 161 -2.89 7.89 17.66
C LEU A 161 -2.12 8.64 16.57
N LEU A 162 -0.82 8.65 16.66
CA LEU A 162 0.08 9.29 15.72
C LEU A 162 0.65 8.21 14.80
N ILE A 163 0.60 8.43 13.49
CA ILE A 163 1.26 7.55 12.53
C ILE A 163 2.60 8.17 12.20
N VAL A 164 3.67 7.46 12.51
CA VAL A 164 5.05 7.92 12.36
C VAL A 164 5.85 7.03 11.41
N ALA A 165 6.83 7.60 10.74
CA ALA A 165 7.82 6.90 9.93
C ALA A 165 9.20 7.54 10.08
N ARG A 166 10.28 6.81 9.78
CA ARG A 166 11.65 7.36 9.82
C ARG A 166 11.79 8.57 8.92
N GLN A 167 12.43 9.62 9.42
CA GLN A 167 12.59 10.89 8.72
C GLN A 167 13.32 10.76 7.38
N ASN A 168 14.36 9.93 7.29
CA ASN A 168 15.10 9.71 6.04
C ASN A 168 14.22 9.17 4.91
N ILE A 169 13.23 8.30 5.21
CA ILE A 169 12.31 7.78 4.20
C ILE A 169 11.43 8.92 3.65
N ILE A 170 11.00 9.81 4.52
CA ILE A 170 10.17 10.96 4.14
C ILE A 170 10.98 11.97 3.33
N VAL A 171 12.25 12.18 3.68
CA VAL A 171 13.17 13.02 2.91
C VAL A 171 13.34 12.47 1.50
N ASN A 172 13.56 11.15 1.33
CA ASN A 172 13.69 10.53 0.01
C ASN A 172 12.43 10.71 -0.85
N VAL A 173 11.23 10.58 -0.25
CA VAL A 173 9.96 10.85 -0.97
C VAL A 173 9.88 12.30 -1.40
N ARG A 174 10.20 13.24 -0.49
CA ARG A 174 10.18 14.67 -0.77
C ARG A 174 11.17 15.02 -1.88
N GLU A 175 12.42 14.57 -1.76
CA GLU A 175 13.44 14.80 -2.79
C GLU A 175 13.02 14.25 -4.15
N THR A 176 12.44 13.05 -4.19
CA THR A 176 11.95 12.46 -5.44
C THR A 176 10.86 13.31 -6.08
N ILE A 177 9.88 13.79 -5.32
CA ILE A 177 8.72 14.50 -5.85
C ILE A 177 9.01 15.99 -6.07
N GLU A 178 9.58 16.67 -5.06
CA GLU A 178 9.77 18.13 -5.12
C GLU A 178 11.03 18.51 -5.89
N ASP A 179 12.18 17.84 -5.62
CA ASP A 179 13.47 18.26 -6.20
C ASP A 179 13.70 17.65 -7.59
N ARG A 180 13.39 16.36 -7.80
CA ARG A 180 13.63 15.70 -9.08
C ARG A 180 12.50 15.90 -10.09
N LEU A 181 11.24 15.77 -9.65
CA LEU A 181 10.08 15.89 -10.54
C LEU A 181 9.51 17.31 -10.60
N GLN A 182 9.96 18.23 -9.73
CA GLN A 182 9.48 19.61 -9.65
C GLN A 182 7.95 19.70 -9.46
N LEU A 183 7.39 18.76 -8.69
CA LEU A 183 5.96 18.70 -8.37
C LEU A 183 5.74 19.10 -6.92
N ARG A 184 4.58 19.70 -6.63
CA ARG A 184 4.17 19.97 -5.26
C ARG A 184 3.79 18.65 -4.58
N LEU A 185 4.42 18.35 -3.45
CA LEU A 185 3.98 17.27 -2.57
C LEU A 185 2.81 17.76 -1.72
N LEU A 186 1.57 17.43 -2.11
CA LEU A 186 0.34 17.87 -1.42
C LEU A 186 0.14 17.15 -0.08
N GLY A 187 0.73 15.98 0.08
CA GLY A 187 0.74 15.23 1.33
C GLY A 187 1.22 13.80 1.16
N ILE A 188 1.70 13.23 2.27
CA ILE A 188 2.02 11.81 2.36
C ILE A 188 0.93 11.14 3.18
N LEU A 189 0.23 10.19 2.58
CA LEU A 189 -0.89 9.48 3.18
C LEU A 189 -0.44 8.08 3.62
N PRO A 190 -0.61 7.71 4.89
CA PRO A 190 -0.36 6.34 5.33
C PRO A 190 -1.33 5.37 4.63
N THR A 191 -0.83 4.63 3.64
CA THR A 191 -1.63 3.72 2.81
C THR A 191 -2.48 2.75 3.63
N PRO A 192 -1.97 2.09 4.71
CA PRO A 192 -2.76 1.14 5.48
C PRO A 192 -3.97 1.79 6.17
N ILE A 193 -3.85 3.04 6.60
CA ILE A 193 -4.97 3.78 7.22
C ILE A 193 -5.97 4.20 6.14
N ALA A 194 -5.50 4.65 4.98
CA ALA A 194 -6.37 5.01 3.87
C ALA A 194 -7.22 3.80 3.41
N GLU A 195 -6.58 2.67 3.16
CA GLU A 195 -7.24 1.44 2.75
C GLU A 195 -8.23 0.92 3.80
N ALA A 196 -7.80 0.83 5.07
CA ALA A 196 -8.66 0.37 6.15
C ALA A 196 -9.91 1.26 6.28
N SER A 197 -9.74 2.59 6.24
CA SER A 197 -10.85 3.54 6.33
C SER A 197 -11.85 3.43 5.17
N ALA A 198 -11.38 3.06 3.97
CA ALA A 198 -12.20 2.90 2.78
C ALA A 198 -12.85 1.51 2.66
N THR A 199 -12.32 0.52 3.37
CA THR A 199 -12.70 -0.90 3.24
C THR A 199 -13.56 -1.39 4.40
N LEU A 200 -13.19 -1.02 5.65
CA LEU A 200 -13.86 -1.50 6.85
C LEU A 200 -15.25 -0.87 6.99
N THR A 201 -16.25 -1.67 7.32
CA THR A 201 -17.59 -1.19 7.63
C THR A 201 -17.60 -0.47 8.98
N MET A 202 -18.61 0.37 9.18
CA MET A 202 -18.79 1.07 10.46
C MET A 202 -19.00 0.10 11.63
N GLU A 203 -19.59 -1.07 11.37
CA GLU A 203 -19.79 -2.12 12.37
C GLU A 203 -18.46 -2.80 12.73
N GLU A 204 -17.64 -3.17 11.73
CA GLU A 204 -16.31 -3.76 11.95
C GLU A 204 -15.41 -2.80 12.74
N MET A 205 -15.39 -1.51 12.36
CA MET A 205 -14.63 -0.50 13.12
C MET A 205 -15.14 -0.32 14.56
N ALA A 206 -16.46 -0.43 14.76
CA ALA A 206 -17.07 -0.21 16.08
C ALA A 206 -16.80 -1.38 17.01
N LEU A 207 -16.99 -2.61 16.53
CA LEU A 207 -16.86 -3.84 17.33
C LEU A 207 -15.42 -4.36 17.40
N GLY A 208 -14.57 -3.89 16.50
CA GLY A 208 -13.14 -4.21 16.47
C GLY A 208 -12.76 -5.24 15.42
N CYS A 209 -11.81 -4.89 14.57
CA CYS A 209 -11.25 -5.74 13.53
C CYS A 209 -9.81 -5.35 13.19
N ALA A 210 -9.10 -6.25 12.52
CA ALA A 210 -7.80 -6.01 11.96
C ALA A 210 -7.87 -5.99 10.41
N TYR A 211 -7.46 -4.90 9.80
CA TYR A 211 -7.18 -4.82 8.38
C TYR A 211 -5.74 -5.23 8.13
N VAL A 212 -5.53 -6.25 7.30
CA VAL A 212 -4.21 -6.81 7.00
C VAL A 212 -3.96 -6.75 5.51
N ASN A 213 -2.97 -5.95 5.09
CA ASN A 213 -2.54 -5.90 3.69
C ASN A 213 -1.20 -6.63 3.55
N ILE A 214 -1.18 -7.74 2.78
CA ILE A 214 0.03 -8.52 2.50
C ILE A 214 0.53 -8.12 1.10
N GLY A 215 1.39 -7.10 1.07
CA GLY A 215 1.96 -6.54 -0.15
C GLY A 215 3.15 -7.34 -0.69
N GLY A 216 3.94 -6.70 -1.59
CA GLY A 216 5.14 -7.30 -2.14
C GLY A 216 6.30 -7.37 -1.13
N GLY A 217 6.64 -6.25 -0.50
CA GLY A 217 7.77 -6.16 0.44
C GLY A 217 7.39 -5.97 1.90
N THR A 218 6.13 -5.66 2.18
CA THR A 218 5.61 -5.33 3.50
C THR A 218 4.27 -6.03 3.75
N THR A 219 3.97 -6.24 5.03
CA THR A 219 2.64 -6.60 5.52
C THR A 219 2.24 -5.60 6.58
N SER A 220 1.18 -4.86 6.35
CA SER A 220 0.64 -3.91 7.32
C SER A 220 -0.58 -4.46 8.05
N VAL A 221 -0.72 -4.05 9.31
CA VAL A 221 -1.82 -4.43 10.20
C VAL A 221 -2.36 -3.18 10.86
N ALA A 222 -3.55 -2.74 10.46
CA ALA A 222 -4.27 -1.63 11.07
C ALA A 222 -5.44 -2.18 11.90
N ILE A 223 -5.43 -1.90 13.21
CA ILE A 223 -6.43 -2.40 14.16
C ILE A 223 -7.38 -1.27 14.50
N TYR A 224 -8.67 -1.53 14.37
CA TYR A 224 -9.75 -0.62 14.71
C TYR A 224 -10.57 -1.16 15.88
N GLN A 225 -10.99 -0.27 16.75
CA GLN A 225 -11.92 -0.54 17.85
C GLN A 225 -12.68 0.75 18.17
N GLU A 226 -13.99 0.63 18.45
CA GLU A 226 -14.82 1.78 18.81
C GLU A 226 -14.82 2.89 17.75
N ARG A 227 -14.65 2.52 16.49
CA ARG A 227 -14.55 3.39 15.28
C ARG A 227 -13.23 4.13 15.13
N PHE A 228 -12.24 3.91 15.99
CA PHE A 228 -10.93 4.55 15.94
C PHE A 228 -9.84 3.53 15.60
N PRO A 229 -8.81 3.91 14.86
CA PRO A 229 -7.61 3.11 14.80
C PRO A 229 -6.95 3.10 16.17
N VAL A 230 -6.56 1.92 16.63
CA VAL A 230 -5.92 1.72 17.95
C VAL A 230 -4.47 1.32 17.84
N ALA A 231 -4.09 0.72 16.71
CA ALA A 231 -2.71 0.36 16.42
C ALA A 231 -2.47 0.24 14.90
N LEU A 232 -1.24 0.54 14.48
CA LEU A 232 -0.72 0.26 13.16
C LEU A 232 0.68 -0.33 13.30
N PHE A 233 0.90 -1.46 12.62
CA PHE A 233 2.19 -2.13 12.51
C PHE A 233 2.50 -2.40 11.04
N VAL A 234 3.79 -2.37 10.68
CA VAL A 234 4.25 -2.79 9.36
C VAL A 234 5.41 -3.76 9.51
N LEU A 235 5.21 -4.97 9.04
CA LEU A 235 6.22 -6.03 9.03
C LEU A 235 7.00 -5.98 7.70
N PRO A 236 8.33 -6.14 7.68
CA PRO A 236 9.15 -6.15 6.47
C PRO A 236 9.09 -7.51 5.75
N LEU A 237 7.91 -8.10 5.66
CA LEU A 237 7.62 -9.40 5.06
C LEU A 237 6.48 -9.26 4.05
N GLY A 238 6.58 -9.94 2.92
CA GLY A 238 5.58 -9.91 1.87
C GLY A 238 5.85 -10.92 0.75
N GLY A 239 5.19 -10.74 -0.39
CA GLY A 239 5.28 -11.63 -1.55
C GLY A 239 6.68 -11.80 -2.12
N ASN A 240 7.56 -10.80 -2.00
CA ASN A 240 8.95 -10.88 -2.45
C ASN A 240 9.77 -11.90 -1.63
N ASN A 241 9.37 -12.16 -0.38
CA ASN A 241 9.99 -13.21 0.41
C ASN A 241 9.62 -14.60 -0.14
N VAL A 242 8.39 -14.79 -0.60
CA VAL A 242 7.98 -16.02 -1.32
C VAL A 242 8.78 -16.18 -2.60
N THR A 243 8.94 -15.11 -3.39
CA THR A 243 9.73 -15.12 -4.62
C THR A 243 11.17 -15.52 -4.34
N ARG A 244 11.80 -14.91 -3.32
CA ARG A 244 13.17 -15.23 -2.91
C ARG A 244 13.33 -16.69 -2.49
N ASP A 245 12.35 -17.25 -1.75
CA ASP A 245 12.40 -18.65 -1.37
C ASP A 245 12.32 -19.56 -2.60
N LEU A 246 11.50 -19.22 -3.59
CA LEU A 246 11.37 -19.97 -4.84
C LEU A 246 12.64 -19.94 -5.70
N THR A 247 13.54 -18.95 -5.53
CA THR A 247 14.85 -19.00 -6.20
C THR A 247 15.72 -20.17 -5.70
N GLN A 248 15.42 -20.72 -4.52
CA GLN A 248 16.16 -21.80 -3.84
C GLN A 248 15.51 -23.18 -4.04
N LEU A 249 14.64 -23.35 -5.03
CA LEU A 249 14.09 -24.67 -5.39
C LEU A 249 15.21 -25.63 -5.77
N SER A 250 14.87 -26.92 -5.84
CA SER A 250 15.78 -28.00 -6.30
C SER A 250 16.54 -27.65 -7.60
N ILE A 251 15.91 -26.85 -8.46
CA ILE A 251 16.52 -26.25 -9.64
C ILE A 251 16.51 -24.73 -9.43
N PRO A 252 17.65 -24.06 -9.20
CA PRO A 252 17.71 -22.63 -8.96
C PRO A 252 17.10 -21.79 -10.08
N LEU A 253 16.39 -20.73 -9.72
CA LEU A 253 15.71 -19.80 -10.62
C LEU A 253 16.28 -18.39 -10.47
N LEU A 254 16.22 -17.62 -11.57
CA LEU A 254 16.33 -16.17 -11.51
C LEU A 254 15.13 -15.59 -10.77
N GLU A 255 15.27 -14.44 -10.14
CA GLU A 255 14.19 -13.80 -9.37
C GLU A 255 12.95 -13.52 -10.25
N SER A 256 13.15 -13.08 -11.49
CA SER A 256 12.08 -12.88 -12.47
C SER A 256 11.30 -14.14 -12.81
N ASP A 257 12.01 -15.27 -12.95
CA ASP A 257 11.40 -16.57 -13.23
C ASP A 257 10.66 -17.10 -12.00
N ALA A 258 11.23 -16.92 -10.81
CA ALA A 258 10.62 -17.28 -9.54
C ALA A 258 9.34 -16.46 -9.27
N GLU A 259 9.35 -15.15 -9.58
CA GLU A 259 8.17 -14.28 -9.47
C GLU A 259 7.06 -14.77 -10.39
N ARG A 260 7.38 -15.05 -11.65
CA ARG A 260 6.41 -15.56 -12.60
C ARG A 260 5.86 -16.94 -12.17
N LEU A 261 6.73 -17.84 -11.72
CA LEU A 261 6.33 -19.15 -11.21
C LEU A 261 5.37 -19.00 -10.01
N LYS A 262 5.67 -18.08 -9.07
CA LYS A 262 4.79 -17.76 -7.94
C LYS A 262 3.42 -17.31 -8.39
N VAL A 263 3.36 -16.36 -9.33
CA VAL A 263 2.10 -15.77 -9.79
C VAL A 263 1.25 -16.75 -10.59
N GLU A 264 1.87 -17.54 -11.48
CA GLU A 264 1.15 -18.43 -12.39
C GLU A 264 0.83 -19.79 -11.78
N ARG A 265 1.66 -20.31 -10.87
CA ARG A 265 1.62 -21.69 -10.38
C ARG A 265 1.65 -21.83 -8.86
N GLY A 266 1.91 -20.76 -8.13
CA GLY A 266 1.96 -20.80 -6.67
C GLY A 266 0.60 -21.09 -6.06
N SER A 267 0.53 -22.10 -5.16
CA SER A 267 -0.68 -22.48 -4.45
C SER A 267 -0.38 -22.89 -3.03
N MET A 268 -1.34 -22.68 -2.12
CA MET A 268 -1.28 -23.19 -0.76
C MET A 268 -1.85 -24.60 -0.63
N ASN A 269 -2.26 -25.24 -1.73
CA ASN A 269 -2.78 -26.59 -1.72
C ASN A 269 -1.65 -27.62 -1.61
N LEU A 270 -1.55 -28.28 -0.45
CA LEU A 270 -0.61 -29.38 -0.19
C LEU A 270 -1.21 -30.78 -0.42
N SER A 271 -2.53 -30.86 -0.73
CA SER A 271 -3.26 -32.13 -0.95
C SER A 271 -3.29 -32.49 -2.43
N ILE A 272 -2.12 -32.46 -3.09
CA ILE A 272 -1.95 -32.81 -4.51
C ILE A 272 -1.05 -34.03 -4.69
N PRO A 273 -1.11 -34.76 -5.82
CA PRO A 273 -0.22 -35.86 -6.11
C PRO A 273 1.26 -35.46 -6.08
N ARG A 274 2.10 -36.33 -5.47
CA ARG A 274 3.55 -36.05 -5.35
C ARG A 274 4.28 -36.02 -6.69
N ASN A 275 3.75 -36.68 -7.70
CA ASN A 275 4.31 -36.79 -9.06
C ASN A 275 3.76 -35.72 -10.03
N GLN A 276 2.97 -34.78 -9.53
CA GLN A 276 2.49 -33.68 -10.38
C GLN A 276 3.64 -32.74 -10.70
N GLU A 277 3.99 -32.67 -11.98
CA GLU A 277 5.02 -31.77 -12.50
C GLU A 277 4.39 -30.56 -13.19
N ILE A 278 5.10 -29.45 -13.14
CA ILE A 278 4.81 -28.20 -13.86
C ILE A 278 6.02 -27.78 -14.66
N GLU A 279 5.77 -27.13 -15.77
CA GLU A 279 6.81 -26.51 -16.59
C GLU A 279 6.79 -25.00 -16.40
N ALA A 280 7.97 -24.43 -16.21
CA ALA A 280 8.20 -22.99 -16.20
C ALA A 280 9.27 -22.66 -17.24
N THR A 281 8.93 -21.79 -18.17
CA THR A 281 9.87 -21.29 -19.21
C THR A 281 10.54 -20.05 -18.69
N SER A 282 11.84 -19.89 -18.88
CA SER A 282 12.57 -18.68 -18.50
C SER A 282 11.98 -17.44 -19.15
N VAL A 283 12.01 -16.30 -18.43
CA VAL A 283 11.57 -14.99 -18.96
C VAL A 283 12.32 -14.63 -20.24
N ASP A 284 13.59 -15.00 -20.31
CA ASP A 284 14.45 -14.78 -21.50
C ASP A 284 14.13 -15.73 -22.69
N GLY A 285 13.10 -16.60 -22.54
CA GLY A 285 12.70 -17.55 -23.59
C GLY A 285 13.68 -18.70 -23.82
N GLY A 286 14.77 -18.81 -23.02
CA GLY A 286 15.89 -19.69 -23.30
C GLY A 286 15.73 -21.13 -22.90
N SER A 287 15.03 -21.45 -21.81
CA SER A 287 14.92 -22.82 -21.30
C SER A 287 13.63 -23.06 -20.55
N THR A 288 13.04 -24.25 -20.74
CA THR A 288 11.92 -24.75 -19.95
C THR A 288 12.46 -25.70 -18.88
N LYS A 289 12.12 -25.45 -17.62
CA LYS A 289 12.48 -26.27 -16.48
C LYS A 289 11.23 -26.97 -15.92
N ARG A 290 11.40 -28.17 -15.40
CA ARG A 290 10.33 -28.92 -14.76
C ARG A 290 10.51 -28.91 -13.25
N PHE A 291 9.43 -28.67 -12.53
CA PHE A 291 9.37 -28.62 -11.08
C PHE A 291 8.27 -29.52 -10.54
N SER A 292 8.45 -30.06 -9.35
CA SER A 292 7.36 -30.65 -8.61
C SER A 292 6.41 -29.54 -8.15
N GLN A 293 5.13 -29.61 -8.56
CA GLN A 293 4.10 -28.67 -8.08
C GLN A 293 4.02 -28.66 -6.55
N LEU A 294 4.15 -29.86 -5.94
CA LEU A 294 4.11 -29.97 -4.48
C LEU A 294 5.30 -29.27 -3.80
N GLU A 295 6.49 -29.28 -4.42
CA GLU A 295 7.65 -28.53 -3.90
C GLU A 295 7.36 -27.04 -3.92
N VAL A 296 6.92 -26.49 -5.05
CA VAL A 296 6.54 -25.07 -5.17
C VAL A 296 5.49 -24.69 -4.14
N ASN A 297 4.43 -25.48 -4.00
CA ASN A 297 3.36 -25.22 -3.03
C ASN A 297 3.85 -25.24 -1.58
N ARG A 298 4.85 -26.08 -1.25
CA ARG A 298 5.44 -26.12 0.09
C ARG A 298 6.17 -24.83 0.43
N TYR A 299 6.96 -24.30 -0.51
CA TYR A 299 7.67 -23.03 -0.30
C TYR A 299 6.68 -21.88 -0.15
N VAL A 300 5.71 -21.78 -1.06
CA VAL A 300 4.64 -20.76 -1.00
C VAL A 300 3.88 -20.84 0.32
N SER A 301 3.37 -22.04 0.67
CA SER A 301 2.60 -22.21 1.90
C SER A 301 3.41 -21.89 3.15
N ALA A 302 4.66 -22.35 3.22
CA ALA A 302 5.50 -22.15 4.40
C ALA A 302 5.74 -20.64 4.66
N ARG A 303 6.04 -19.87 3.60
CA ARG A 303 6.28 -18.45 3.75
C ARG A 303 5.00 -17.68 4.07
N VAL A 304 3.90 -17.96 3.39
CA VAL A 304 2.62 -17.29 3.67
C VAL A 304 2.15 -17.59 5.11
N LEU A 305 2.27 -18.83 5.57
CA LEU A 305 1.95 -19.20 6.96
C LEU A 305 2.87 -18.51 7.97
N GLU A 306 4.14 -18.33 7.65
CA GLU A 306 5.06 -17.56 8.51
C GLU A 306 4.64 -16.09 8.60
N ILE A 307 4.27 -15.45 7.49
CA ILE A 307 3.74 -14.07 7.49
C ILE A 307 2.51 -13.98 8.38
N LEU A 308 1.54 -14.87 8.23
CA LEU A 308 0.33 -14.92 9.04
C LEU A 308 0.64 -15.15 10.54
N SER A 309 1.62 -16.01 10.85
CA SER A 309 2.08 -16.22 12.23
C SER A 309 2.64 -14.94 12.86
N ASN A 310 3.46 -14.20 12.11
CA ASN A 310 4.01 -12.94 12.57
C ASN A 310 2.91 -11.88 12.77
N VAL A 311 1.89 -11.83 11.90
CA VAL A 311 0.72 -10.95 12.08
C VAL A 311 0.03 -11.23 13.40
N VAL A 312 -0.24 -12.51 13.73
CA VAL A 312 -0.87 -12.89 15.00
C VAL A 312 0.03 -12.58 16.19
N SER A 313 1.34 -12.84 16.08
CA SER A 313 2.30 -12.56 17.17
C SER A 313 2.35 -11.09 17.51
N ILE A 314 2.47 -10.20 16.51
CA ILE A 314 2.57 -8.76 16.75
C ILE A 314 1.28 -8.19 17.38
N ILE A 315 0.11 -8.71 16.99
CA ILE A 315 -1.18 -8.30 17.56
C ILE A 315 -1.26 -8.71 19.04
N ARG A 316 -0.78 -9.91 19.39
CA ARG A 316 -0.73 -10.39 20.79
C ARG A 316 0.26 -9.61 21.63
N GLU A 317 1.48 -9.44 21.13
CA GLU A 317 2.53 -8.68 21.81
C GLU A 317 2.11 -7.24 22.09
N ALA A 318 1.32 -6.65 21.19
CA ALA A 318 0.75 -5.32 21.36
C ALA A 318 -0.46 -5.27 22.33
N GLY A 319 -0.93 -6.41 22.84
CA GLY A 319 -2.11 -6.48 23.71
C GLY A 319 -3.42 -6.11 22.99
N CYS A 320 -3.46 -6.22 21.66
CA CYS A 320 -4.62 -5.84 20.83
C CYS A 320 -5.53 -7.05 20.49
N ALA A 321 -5.26 -8.24 21.00
CA ALA A 321 -6.01 -9.45 20.68
C ALA A 321 -7.50 -9.31 20.99
N GLU A 322 -7.84 -8.77 22.15
CA GLU A 322 -9.23 -8.54 22.60
C GLU A 322 -9.95 -7.45 21.79
N SER A 323 -9.19 -6.67 21.03
CA SER A 323 -9.73 -5.59 20.18
C SER A 323 -10.24 -6.07 18.81
N ILE A 324 -10.20 -7.38 18.52
CA ILE A 324 -10.48 -7.93 17.17
C ILE A 324 -11.65 -8.94 17.24
N SER A 325 -12.81 -8.48 17.71
CA SER A 325 -13.99 -9.35 17.82
C SER A 325 -14.68 -9.65 16.48
N LYS A 326 -14.45 -8.84 15.45
CA LYS A 326 -14.96 -9.05 14.06
C LYS A 326 -13.93 -9.66 13.12
N GLY A 327 -12.83 -10.21 13.68
CA GLY A 327 -11.84 -10.94 12.90
C GLY A 327 -10.98 -10.07 11.99
N PHE A 328 -10.65 -10.61 10.82
CA PHE A 328 -9.67 -10.04 9.91
C PHE A 328 -10.27 -9.68 8.56
N VAL A 329 -9.78 -8.58 7.98
CA VAL A 329 -10.04 -8.20 6.60
C VAL A 329 -8.70 -8.22 5.85
N PHE A 330 -8.56 -9.11 4.88
CA PHE A 330 -7.31 -9.35 4.17
C PHE A 330 -7.29 -8.69 2.79
N ALA A 331 -6.18 -7.99 2.50
CA ALA A 331 -5.87 -7.35 1.24
C ALA A 331 -4.45 -7.68 0.77
N GLY A 332 -4.10 -7.19 -0.42
CA GLY A 332 -2.77 -7.30 -0.99
C GLY A 332 -2.57 -8.48 -1.94
N GLY A 333 -1.48 -8.44 -2.69
CA GLY A 333 -1.22 -9.40 -3.78
C GLY A 333 -1.11 -10.85 -3.33
N VAL A 334 -0.57 -11.09 -2.13
CA VAL A 334 -0.39 -12.44 -1.58
C VAL A 334 -1.72 -13.14 -1.31
N THR A 335 -2.78 -12.40 -1.02
CA THR A 335 -4.11 -12.99 -0.78
C THR A 335 -4.74 -13.61 -2.03
N ARG A 336 -4.19 -13.30 -3.22
CA ARG A 336 -4.58 -13.89 -4.51
C ARG A 336 -3.91 -15.23 -4.78
N THR A 337 -3.02 -15.69 -3.88
CA THR A 337 -2.42 -17.03 -3.96
C THR A 337 -3.53 -18.07 -3.92
N ASP A 338 -3.48 -19.02 -4.84
CA ASP A 338 -4.46 -20.10 -4.92
C ASP A 338 -4.55 -20.85 -3.57
N HIS A 339 -5.77 -21.18 -3.13
CA HIS A 339 -6.10 -21.79 -1.84
C HIS A 339 -5.72 -20.96 -0.59
N PHE A 340 -5.47 -19.66 -0.71
CA PHE A 340 -5.19 -18.79 0.44
C PHE A 340 -6.37 -18.75 1.43
N TYR A 341 -7.58 -18.47 0.95
CA TYR A 341 -8.77 -18.37 1.79
C TYR A 341 -9.27 -19.73 2.30
N GLU A 342 -9.08 -20.80 1.54
CA GLU A 342 -9.37 -22.17 2.02
C GLU A 342 -8.46 -22.55 3.18
N THR A 343 -7.20 -22.11 3.14
CA THR A 343 -6.25 -22.32 4.23
C THR A 343 -6.62 -21.47 5.45
N LEU A 344 -6.96 -20.20 5.25
CA LEU A 344 -7.41 -19.33 6.35
C LEU A 344 -8.67 -19.86 7.05
N ARG A 345 -9.63 -20.44 6.31
CA ARG A 345 -10.85 -21.01 6.88
C ARG A 345 -10.57 -22.10 7.91
N ARG A 346 -9.43 -22.79 7.79
CA ARG A 346 -8.97 -23.79 8.75
C ARG A 346 -8.31 -23.19 9.98
N LEU A 347 -7.85 -21.93 9.88
CA LEU A 347 -7.10 -21.24 10.94
C LEU A 347 -7.99 -20.31 11.75
N SER A 348 -8.94 -19.64 11.11
CA SER A 348 -9.89 -18.72 11.72
C SER A 348 -11.20 -18.75 10.97
N PRO A 349 -12.36 -18.79 11.64
CA PRO A 349 -13.65 -18.68 11.00
C PRO A 349 -14.01 -17.24 10.60
N GLU A 350 -13.42 -16.25 11.23
CA GLU A 350 -13.80 -14.83 11.09
C GLU A 350 -12.78 -14.05 10.27
N TYR A 351 -12.97 -14.06 8.96
CA TYR A 351 -12.21 -13.26 8.02
C TYR A 351 -13.04 -12.98 6.77
N ARG A 352 -12.66 -11.93 6.05
CA ARG A 352 -13.15 -11.66 4.70
C ARG A 352 -12.08 -11.05 3.80
N PRO A 353 -12.19 -11.20 2.47
CA PRO A 353 -11.44 -10.40 1.51
C PRO A 353 -11.77 -8.92 1.66
N ALA A 354 -10.79 -8.06 1.41
CA ALA A 354 -11.00 -6.63 1.33
C ALA A 354 -11.78 -6.25 0.08
N SER A 355 -12.71 -5.33 0.23
CA SER A 355 -13.41 -4.67 -0.85
C SER A 355 -13.76 -3.25 -0.43
N LEU A 356 -13.67 -2.29 -1.34
CA LEU A 356 -14.08 -0.91 -1.03
C LEU A 356 -15.56 -0.83 -0.71
N ARG A 357 -15.90 -0.01 0.27
CA ARG A 357 -17.31 0.30 0.55
C ARG A 357 -17.94 1.08 -0.61
N ARG A 358 -19.24 0.88 -0.82
CA ARG A 358 -19.99 1.52 -1.90
C ARG A 358 -20.10 3.04 -1.78
N ASP A 359 -19.94 3.59 -0.58
CA ASP A 359 -19.95 5.02 -0.33
C ASP A 359 -18.62 5.73 -0.66
N ILE A 360 -17.60 4.99 -1.05
CA ILE A 360 -16.25 5.51 -1.35
C ILE A 360 -16.13 5.95 -2.82
N TYR A 361 -16.77 5.25 -3.74
CA TYR A 361 -16.66 5.51 -5.19
C TYR A 361 -18.02 5.62 -5.84
N GLU A 362 -18.06 6.25 -7.03
CA GLU A 362 -19.30 6.49 -7.77
C GLU A 362 -19.89 5.20 -8.36
N ASP A 363 -21.22 5.16 -8.43
CA ASP A 363 -21.92 4.07 -9.07
C ASP A 363 -21.63 4.06 -10.58
N GLY A 364 -21.46 2.87 -11.16
CA GLY A 364 -21.13 2.72 -12.59
C GLY A 364 -19.63 2.66 -12.92
N CYS A 365 -18.74 2.78 -11.93
CA CYS A 365 -17.32 2.49 -12.14
C CYS A 365 -17.12 1.02 -12.54
N ASP A 366 -16.15 0.78 -13.42
CA ASP A 366 -15.75 -0.58 -13.79
C ASP A 366 -15.26 -1.35 -12.57
N SER A 367 -15.86 -2.52 -12.31
CA SER A 367 -15.54 -3.33 -11.13
C SER A 367 -14.11 -3.86 -11.15
N GLY A 368 -13.58 -4.16 -12.34
CA GLY A 368 -12.19 -4.63 -12.49
C GLY A 368 -11.20 -3.52 -12.17
N LEU A 369 -11.49 -2.29 -12.58
CA LEU A 369 -10.68 -1.11 -12.22
C LEU A 369 -10.74 -0.85 -10.71
N VAL A 370 -11.94 -0.89 -10.12
CA VAL A 370 -12.12 -0.69 -8.66
C VAL A 370 -11.35 -1.73 -7.87
N GLU A 371 -11.38 -3.00 -8.26
CA GLU A 371 -10.63 -4.07 -7.59
C GLU A 371 -9.12 -3.95 -7.82
N ALA A 372 -8.68 -3.59 -9.02
CA ALA A 372 -7.27 -3.48 -9.36
C ALA A 372 -6.58 -2.29 -8.68
N PHE A 373 -7.32 -1.18 -8.44
CA PHE A 373 -6.79 0.09 -7.94
C PHE A 373 -7.47 0.56 -6.64
N MET A 374 -7.82 -0.39 -5.77
CA MET A 374 -8.43 -0.11 -4.45
C MET A 374 -7.62 0.88 -3.63
N THR A 375 -6.31 0.73 -3.61
CA THR A 375 -5.37 1.58 -2.86
C THR A 375 -5.44 3.02 -3.37
N GLU A 376 -5.37 3.22 -4.67
CA GLU A 376 -5.38 4.54 -5.29
C GLU A 376 -6.74 5.25 -5.10
N ILE A 377 -7.84 4.51 -5.15
CA ILE A 377 -9.18 5.03 -4.83
C ILE A 377 -9.25 5.45 -3.36
N ALA A 378 -8.72 4.64 -2.43
CA ALA A 378 -8.67 4.97 -1.01
C ALA A 378 -7.81 6.22 -0.74
N LEU A 379 -6.68 6.37 -1.43
CA LEU A 379 -5.83 7.56 -1.35
C LEU A 379 -6.54 8.79 -1.93
N ALA A 380 -7.16 8.65 -3.11
CA ALA A 380 -7.93 9.71 -3.73
C ALA A 380 -9.10 10.15 -2.84
N TYR A 381 -9.77 9.22 -2.16
CA TYR A 381 -10.83 9.54 -1.20
C TYR A 381 -10.33 10.46 -0.07
N GLN A 382 -9.11 10.26 0.43
CA GLN A 382 -8.51 11.08 1.48
C GLN A 382 -7.88 12.38 0.99
N ALA A 383 -7.58 12.52 -0.30
CA ALA A 383 -6.99 13.72 -0.88
C ALA A 383 -7.91 14.93 -0.65
N LYS A 384 -7.37 16.07 -0.25
CA LYS A 384 -8.15 17.29 0.10
C LYS A 384 -8.08 18.36 -0.98
N GLU A 385 -6.93 18.48 -1.64
CA GLU A 385 -6.66 19.51 -2.65
C GLU A 385 -6.50 18.89 -4.04
N PRO A 386 -6.99 19.53 -5.11
CA PRO A 386 -6.74 19.08 -6.46
C PRO A 386 -5.25 19.20 -6.82
N GLY A 387 -4.74 18.23 -7.56
CA GLY A 387 -3.35 18.20 -8.01
C GLY A 387 -3.16 18.63 -9.46
N VAL A 388 -4.26 18.81 -10.20
CA VAL A 388 -4.25 19.22 -11.60
C VAL A 388 -4.75 20.65 -11.71
N THR A 389 -3.99 21.46 -12.44
CA THR A 389 -4.34 22.85 -12.77
C THR A 389 -4.70 22.96 -14.24
N PHE A 390 -5.48 23.96 -14.57
CA PHE A 390 -5.88 24.28 -15.95
C PHE A 390 -5.30 25.65 -16.34
N GLU A 391 -4.54 25.69 -17.40
CA GLU A 391 -4.13 26.99 -17.97
C GLU A 391 -5.36 27.71 -18.53
N LEU A 392 -5.64 28.89 -18.00
CA LEU A 392 -6.65 29.77 -18.59
C LEU A 392 -6.09 30.29 -19.91
N ARG A 393 -6.60 29.81 -21.04
CA ARG A 393 -6.32 30.49 -22.31
C ARG A 393 -6.68 31.97 -22.15
N SER A 394 -5.69 32.83 -22.23
CA SER A 394 -5.95 34.26 -22.20
C SER A 394 -6.86 34.62 -23.38
N LEU A 395 -7.86 35.47 -23.14
CA LEU A 395 -8.77 35.96 -24.20
C LEU A 395 -8.02 36.55 -25.42
N SER A 396 -6.75 36.92 -25.27
CA SER A 396 -5.88 37.37 -26.35
C SER A 396 -5.53 36.28 -27.35
N SER A 397 -5.42 35.00 -26.93
CA SER A 397 -5.12 33.89 -27.85
C SER A 397 -6.33 33.46 -28.70
N LEU A 398 -7.54 33.81 -28.26
CA LEU A 398 -8.78 33.58 -29.01
C LEU A 398 -9.02 34.66 -30.08
N MET A 399 -8.29 35.78 -30.04
CA MET A 399 -8.40 36.84 -31.03
C MET A 399 -7.38 36.72 -32.17
N ASP A 400 -6.37 35.82 -32.04
CA ASP A 400 -5.33 35.56 -33.06
C ASP A 400 -5.68 34.39 -34.00
N GLU A 401 -6.80 33.69 -33.81
CA GLU A 401 -7.31 32.72 -34.78
C GLU A 401 -7.99 33.50 -35.91
N GLU A 402 -7.29 33.65 -37.05
CA GLU A 402 -7.89 34.12 -38.32
C GLU A 402 -9.14 33.26 -38.64
N PRO A 403 -10.23 33.89 -39.13
CA PRO A 403 -11.45 33.19 -39.47
C PRO A 403 -11.16 32.12 -40.52
N SER A 404 -11.37 30.86 -40.14
CA SER A 404 -11.22 29.69 -40.98
C SER A 404 -11.96 29.91 -42.33
N LYS A 405 -11.24 29.69 -43.42
CA LYS A 405 -11.78 29.73 -44.81
C LYS A 405 -13.01 28.83 -44.94
N PRO A 406 -14.00 29.22 -45.75
CA PRO A 406 -15.22 28.46 -45.92
C PRO A 406 -14.96 27.08 -46.51
N PHE A 407 -15.74 26.12 -46.04
CA PHE A 407 -15.75 24.71 -46.45
C PHE A 407 -15.58 24.52 -47.96
N ALA A 408 -14.54 23.78 -48.34
CA ALA A 408 -14.41 23.23 -49.69
C ALA A 408 -15.19 21.91 -49.77
N GLU A 409 -15.90 21.72 -50.89
CA GLU A 409 -16.69 20.53 -51.18
C GLU A 409 -15.87 19.23 -51.14
N PRO A 410 -16.50 18.08 -50.86
CA PRO A 410 -15.78 16.81 -50.68
C PRO A 410 -15.23 16.30 -52.02
N ALA A 411 -13.90 16.12 -52.06
CA ALA A 411 -13.22 15.49 -53.20
C ALA A 411 -13.44 13.96 -53.19
N LYS A 412 -13.65 13.43 -54.41
CA LYS A 412 -13.88 12.03 -54.70
C LYS A 412 -12.79 11.11 -54.19
N VAL A 413 -13.24 9.98 -53.66
CA VAL A 413 -12.44 8.81 -53.26
C VAL A 413 -11.64 8.30 -54.46
N ALA A 414 -10.30 8.20 -54.32
CA ALA A 414 -9.41 7.48 -55.20
C ALA A 414 -9.02 6.12 -54.60
N GLU A 415 -8.99 5.11 -55.47
CA GLU A 415 -8.65 3.72 -55.15
C GLU A 415 -7.19 3.53 -54.66
N PRO A 416 -6.89 2.49 -53.89
CA PRO A 416 -5.56 2.28 -53.32
C PRO A 416 -4.59 1.65 -54.33
N GLU A 417 -3.38 2.21 -54.44
CA GLU A 417 -2.23 1.59 -55.12
C GLU A 417 -1.43 0.66 -54.18
N PRO A 418 -0.68 -0.30 -54.74
CA PRO A 418 -0.21 -1.46 -53.98
C PRO A 418 1.10 -1.25 -53.22
N THR A 419 1.19 -1.96 -52.13
CA THR A 419 2.26 -2.18 -51.18
C THR A 419 3.66 -2.26 -51.79
N GLN A 420 4.59 -1.43 -51.28
CA GLN A 420 6.03 -1.60 -51.48
C GLN A 420 6.68 -2.21 -50.25
N GLN A 421 7.63 -3.08 -50.55
CA GLN A 421 8.35 -4.02 -49.67
C GLN A 421 9.25 -3.35 -48.65
N ILE A 422 9.32 -3.98 -47.47
CA ILE A 422 10.21 -3.69 -46.33
C ILE A 422 11.65 -4.08 -46.70
N PRO A 423 12.66 -3.24 -46.45
CA PRO A 423 14.06 -3.64 -46.50
C PRO A 423 14.51 -4.32 -45.18
N LYS A 424 15.38 -5.31 -45.36
CA LYS A 424 15.96 -6.20 -44.36
C LYS A 424 16.97 -5.50 -43.47
N GLU A 425 17.03 -5.99 -42.24
CA GLU A 425 18.02 -5.96 -41.19
C GLU A 425 19.41 -5.40 -41.50
N GLU A 426 19.83 -4.44 -40.69
CA GLU A 426 21.24 -4.14 -40.46
C GLU A 426 21.67 -4.60 -39.07
N THR A 427 22.65 -5.51 -39.10
CA THR A 427 23.30 -6.13 -37.92
C THR A 427 24.27 -5.13 -37.32
N TYR A 428 24.07 -4.74 -36.06
CA TYR A 428 25.07 -3.97 -35.31
C TYR A 428 25.96 -4.90 -34.46
N THR A 429 27.24 -4.91 -34.81
CA THR A 429 28.31 -5.58 -34.07
C THR A 429 28.73 -4.74 -32.86
N TYR A 430 28.65 -5.31 -31.67
CA TYR A 430 29.17 -4.68 -30.46
C TYR A 430 30.66 -4.97 -30.28
N THR A 431 31.44 -3.90 -30.21
CA THR A 431 32.86 -3.96 -29.85
C THR A 431 32.99 -3.88 -28.34
N THR A 432 33.59 -4.88 -27.74
CA THR A 432 33.92 -4.97 -26.32
C THR A 432 34.96 -3.90 -25.97
N ILE A 433 34.62 -3.00 -25.04
CA ILE A 433 35.55 -2.07 -24.40
C ILE A 433 35.87 -2.58 -23.02
N SER A 434 37.19 -2.76 -22.78
CA SER A 434 37.82 -3.24 -21.57
C SER A 434 37.56 -2.32 -20.37
N GLN A 435 37.42 -2.93 -19.20
CA GLN A 435 37.36 -2.27 -17.91
C GLN A 435 38.62 -1.43 -17.60
N PRO A 436 38.48 -0.26 -16.96
CA PRO A 436 39.58 0.32 -16.18
C PRO A 436 39.54 -0.19 -14.74
N GLN A 437 40.68 -0.64 -14.27
CA GLN A 437 40.95 -0.97 -12.88
C GLN A 437 41.06 0.27 -12.02
N GLY A 438 40.47 0.20 -10.81
CA GLY A 438 40.96 0.81 -9.58
C GLY A 438 40.52 2.24 -9.34
N LEU A 439 39.68 2.35 -8.30
CA LEU A 439 39.86 3.30 -7.21
C LEU A 439 38.97 2.82 -6.05
N ASP A 440 39.64 2.34 -5.01
CA ASP A 440 39.06 2.12 -3.68
C ASP A 440 38.73 3.51 -3.10
N GLU A 441 37.50 3.77 -2.80
CA GLU A 441 37.11 4.79 -1.82
C GLU A 441 36.04 4.18 -0.90
N ASP A 442 36.48 4.02 0.34
CA ASP A 442 35.73 3.62 1.51
C ASP A 442 34.53 4.54 1.71
N TYR A 443 33.32 4.04 1.46
CA TYR A 443 32.11 4.52 2.07
C TYR A 443 31.69 3.48 3.10
N GLU A 444 31.97 3.78 4.36
CA GLU A 444 31.37 3.12 5.50
C GLU A 444 29.86 3.37 5.45
N ASP A 445 29.12 2.40 4.89
CA ASP A 445 27.69 2.27 5.11
C ASP A 445 27.49 1.82 6.56
N ASP A 446 27.10 2.74 7.41
CA ASP A 446 26.50 2.44 8.72
C ASP A 446 25.18 1.68 8.50
N PHE A 447 25.29 0.43 8.10
CA PHE A 447 24.24 -0.56 8.25
C PHE A 447 24.36 -1.12 9.67
N ASP A 448 23.42 -0.78 10.53
CA ASP A 448 23.17 -1.52 11.76
C ASP A 448 22.99 -3.01 11.40
N GLU A 449 24.06 -3.81 11.60
CA GLU A 449 24.15 -5.25 11.34
C GLU A 449 23.29 -6.10 12.30
N ASP A 450 22.43 -5.50 13.10
CA ASP A 450 21.78 -6.20 14.24
C ASP A 450 20.48 -6.93 13.89
N ASP A 451 20.04 -7.05 12.62
CA ASP A 451 18.77 -7.72 12.31
C ASP A 451 18.78 -8.70 11.12
N GLU A 452 19.93 -9.25 10.73
CA GLU A 452 19.94 -10.43 9.85
C GLU A 452 19.96 -11.73 10.67
N PRO A 453 18.96 -12.61 10.54
CA PRO A 453 19.06 -13.95 11.09
C PRO A 453 20.11 -14.75 10.28
N GLN A 454 21.23 -15.06 10.92
CA GLN A 454 22.27 -15.90 10.34
C GLN A 454 21.70 -17.22 9.78
N PRO A 455 22.17 -17.73 8.64
CA PRO A 455 21.76 -19.02 8.10
C PRO A 455 22.12 -20.14 9.07
N ARG A 456 21.11 -20.70 9.72
CA ARG A 456 21.28 -21.87 10.60
C ARG A 456 21.68 -23.05 9.75
N LYS A 457 22.88 -23.59 10.00
CA LYS A 457 23.34 -24.89 9.46
C LYS A 457 22.26 -25.94 9.66
N ALA A 458 21.96 -26.67 8.58
CA ALA A 458 21.04 -27.80 8.59
C ALA A 458 21.46 -28.79 9.70
N LYS A 459 20.62 -28.93 10.73
CA LYS A 459 20.67 -30.02 11.69
C LYS A 459 19.71 -31.10 11.25
N GLU A 460 20.18 -32.33 11.30
CA GLU A 460 19.43 -33.55 11.02
C GLU A 460 18.08 -33.60 11.74
N PRO A 461 17.07 -34.34 11.19
CA PRO A 461 15.70 -34.31 11.67
C PRO A 461 15.57 -34.96 13.03
N LYS A 462 15.50 -34.18 14.10
CA LYS A 462 15.02 -34.65 15.40
C LYS A 462 13.49 -34.56 15.43
N SER A 463 12.89 -35.69 15.80
CA SER A 463 11.51 -35.96 16.26
C SER A 463 10.43 -34.90 15.93
N LYS A 464 9.35 -35.36 15.31
CA LYS A 464 8.12 -34.66 14.96
C LYS A 464 7.59 -33.74 16.07
N GLY A 465 8.04 -32.51 16.10
CA GLY A 465 7.34 -31.42 16.78
C GLY A 465 6.10 -31.02 15.98
N PRO A 466 5.11 -30.34 16.58
CA PRO A 466 3.92 -29.93 15.90
C PRO A 466 4.27 -29.15 14.62
N SER A 467 3.56 -29.41 13.53
CA SER A 467 3.76 -28.75 12.23
C SER A 467 3.57 -27.25 12.38
N LEU A 468 4.13 -26.46 11.46
CA LEU A 468 3.92 -25.00 11.45
C LEU A 468 2.42 -24.67 11.35
N LEU A 469 1.68 -25.51 10.64
CA LEU A 469 0.21 -25.45 10.56
C LEU A 469 -0.43 -25.71 11.94
N ASP A 470 0.05 -26.72 12.70
CA ASP A 470 -0.49 -27.03 14.04
C ASP A 470 -0.21 -25.89 15.04
N ARG A 471 0.97 -25.24 14.92
CA ARG A 471 1.32 -24.06 15.75
C ARG A 471 0.44 -22.87 15.40
N LEU A 472 0.15 -22.64 14.11
CA LEU A 472 -0.74 -21.57 13.66
C LEU A 472 -2.18 -21.87 14.05
N THR A 473 -2.68 -23.11 13.81
CA THR A 473 -4.02 -23.51 14.21
C THR A 473 -4.22 -23.32 15.70
N LYS A 474 -3.23 -23.73 16.51
CA LYS A 474 -3.25 -23.48 17.96
C LYS A 474 -3.18 -21.99 18.25
N GLY A 475 -2.31 -21.23 17.56
CA GLY A 475 -2.18 -19.78 17.70
C GLY A 475 -3.48 -19.04 17.40
N PHE A 476 -4.17 -19.37 16.30
CA PHE A 476 -5.47 -18.80 15.96
C PHE A 476 -6.60 -19.33 16.87
N SER A 477 -6.61 -20.61 17.23
CA SER A 477 -7.58 -21.19 18.18
C SER A 477 -7.46 -20.52 19.56
N ASP A 478 -6.24 -20.33 20.06
CA ASP A 478 -6.00 -19.63 21.32
C ASP A 478 -6.37 -18.15 21.27
N PHE A 479 -6.33 -17.55 20.05
CA PHE A 479 -6.72 -16.15 19.83
C PHE A 479 -8.24 -15.95 19.87
N PHE A 480 -9.01 -16.91 19.28
CA PHE A 480 -10.47 -16.85 19.22
C PHE A 480 -11.17 -17.75 20.26
N GLY A 481 -10.44 -18.67 20.91
CA GLY A 481 -10.99 -19.66 21.83
C GLY A 481 -11.07 -19.24 23.29
N ALA A 482 -10.72 -18.00 23.62
CA ALA A 482 -10.76 -17.52 25.00
C ALA A 482 -12.19 -17.19 25.52
N GLU A 483 -13.23 -17.33 24.71
CA GLU A 483 -14.62 -17.02 25.11
C GLU A 483 -15.57 -18.23 25.22
N SER A 484 -15.09 -19.47 25.23
CA SER A 484 -15.95 -20.61 25.56
C SER A 484 -15.48 -21.30 26.85
N GLY A 485 -15.40 -20.57 27.92
CA GLY A 485 -15.30 -21.07 29.29
C GLY A 485 -16.69 -21.06 29.90
N ASP A 486 -17.28 -22.24 29.97
CA ASP A 486 -18.46 -22.55 30.75
C ASP A 486 -18.45 -21.87 32.11
N ASP A 487 -19.48 -21.09 32.41
CA ASP A 487 -19.95 -20.91 33.76
C ASP A 487 -21.47 -21.09 33.78
N TYR A 488 -21.82 -22.24 34.25
CA TYR A 488 -23.04 -22.50 34.93
C TYR A 488 -22.78 -22.46 36.44
#